data_68adb0f2b10e8e91836d61ec0c7ba0b3
#
_entry.id   68adb0f2b10e8e91836d61ec0c7ba0b3
#
_cell.length_a   1.000
_cell.length_b   1.000
_cell.length_c   1.000
_cell.angle_alpha   90.00
_cell.angle_beta   90.00
_cell.angle_gamma   90.00
#
_symmetry.space_group_name_H-M   'P 1'
#
loop_
_entity.id
_entity.type
_entity.pdbx_description
1 polymer ?
#
loop_
_entity_poly.entity_id
_entity_poly.type
_entity_poly.pdbx_seq_one_letter_code
_entity_poly.pdbx_strand_id
1 'polypeptide(L)'
;TMYFWFKQTIQENHAGLNNPMLKDSYVYGMAWFIFSEVMFFFAFFFALAYIRNFAVPWLGGEGEKGLANMLWPGFEASWPLMITPDQAVFAGPEKDMSLATAYNSGGLGGVLGWLPLWNTVFLLTSSLTVHIAHLALKEGNRRKFNIWLGMTLILGYLFVFVQGLEYYEAYAHYGLTLNTGIYGTTFFMLTGFHGFHVCLGAIILTIMLFRSLKGH
;
A
#
# COMPACT_ATOMS: atom_id res chain seq x y z
N THR A 1 -2.56 -21.98 -11.60
CA THR A 1 -1.47 -21.86 -12.61
C THR A 1 -0.15 -21.49 -11.97
N MET A 2 -0.07 -20.39 -11.18
CA MET A 2 1.17 -19.91 -10.52
C MET A 2 1.81 -20.97 -9.61
N TYR A 3 1.04 -21.68 -8.79
CA TYR A 3 1.54 -22.75 -7.93
C TYR A 3 2.30 -23.83 -8.70
N PHE A 4 1.72 -24.34 -9.79
CA PHE A 4 2.35 -25.38 -10.61
C PHE A 4 3.61 -24.86 -11.31
N TRP A 5 3.61 -23.63 -11.78
CA TRP A 5 4.77 -23.02 -12.40
C TRP A 5 5.93 -22.88 -11.41
N PHE A 6 5.72 -22.30 -10.25
CA PHE A 6 6.76 -22.18 -9.21
C PHE A 6 7.24 -23.56 -8.72
N LYS A 7 6.33 -24.53 -8.59
CA LYS A 7 6.71 -25.90 -8.25
C LYS A 7 7.66 -26.48 -9.29
N GLN A 8 7.36 -26.33 -10.57
CA GLN A 8 8.21 -26.81 -11.67
C GLN A 8 9.59 -26.13 -11.65
N THR A 9 9.63 -24.81 -11.51
CA THR A 9 10.87 -24.04 -11.44
C THR A 9 11.76 -24.51 -10.27
N ILE A 10 11.16 -24.80 -9.11
CA ILE A 10 11.89 -25.34 -7.95
C ILE A 10 12.44 -26.72 -8.24
N GLN A 11 11.66 -27.60 -8.89
CA GLN A 11 12.11 -28.96 -9.25
C GLN A 11 13.25 -28.92 -10.25
N GLU A 12 13.20 -28.07 -11.27
CA GLU A 12 14.27 -27.86 -12.25
C GLU A 12 15.55 -27.34 -11.61
N ASN A 13 15.43 -26.42 -10.64
CA ASN A 13 16.59 -25.93 -9.88
C ASN A 13 17.25 -27.05 -9.05
N HIS A 14 16.44 -27.91 -8.39
CA HIS A 14 16.97 -29.05 -7.63
C HIS A 14 17.62 -30.12 -8.54
N ALA A 15 17.10 -30.27 -9.76
CA ALA A 15 17.68 -31.17 -10.76
C ALA A 15 18.99 -30.63 -11.40
N GLY A 16 19.42 -29.41 -11.01
CA GLY A 16 20.65 -28.81 -11.53
C GLY A 16 20.55 -28.30 -12.98
N LEU A 17 19.33 -28.16 -13.50
CA LEU A 17 19.09 -27.73 -14.89
C LEU A 17 19.32 -26.23 -15.11
N ASN A 18 19.56 -25.46 -14.05
CA ASN A 18 19.74 -24.01 -14.12
C ASN A 18 21.17 -23.63 -14.54
N ASN A 19 21.29 -23.09 -15.74
CA ASN A 19 22.49 -22.47 -16.27
C ASN A 19 22.76 -21.12 -15.56
N PRO A 20 24.03 -20.64 -15.43
CA PRO A 20 24.35 -19.30 -14.91
C PRO A 20 23.61 -18.16 -15.60
N MET A 21 23.47 -18.16 -16.92
CA MET A 21 22.69 -17.16 -17.66
C MET A 21 21.22 -17.12 -17.27
N LEU A 22 20.62 -18.26 -16.89
CA LEU A 22 19.24 -18.31 -16.44
C LEU A 22 19.07 -17.63 -15.07
N LYS A 23 20.07 -17.72 -14.18
CA LYS A 23 20.08 -17.00 -12.89
C LYS A 23 20.07 -15.50 -13.09
N ASP A 24 20.85 -14.97 -14.01
CA ASP A 24 20.87 -13.56 -14.35
C ASP A 24 19.53 -13.11 -14.95
N SER A 25 18.92 -13.96 -15.80
CA SER A 25 17.59 -13.71 -16.37
C SER A 25 16.50 -13.57 -15.29
N TYR A 26 16.56 -14.35 -14.20
CA TYR A 26 15.65 -14.19 -13.07
C TYR A 26 15.82 -12.84 -12.33
N VAL A 27 17.08 -12.37 -12.18
CA VAL A 27 17.36 -11.06 -11.58
C VAL A 27 16.82 -9.94 -12.46
N TYR A 28 17.05 -9.98 -13.78
CA TYR A 28 16.49 -9.00 -14.71
C TYR A 28 14.95 -9.06 -14.77
N GLY A 29 14.38 -10.26 -14.77
CA GLY A 29 12.92 -10.45 -14.71
C GLY A 29 12.31 -9.83 -13.48
N MET A 30 12.94 -9.99 -12.30
CA MET A 30 12.50 -9.34 -11.06
C MET A 30 12.63 -7.81 -11.14
N ALA A 31 13.72 -7.29 -11.70
CA ALA A 31 13.90 -5.85 -11.88
C ALA A 31 12.80 -5.24 -12.76
N TRP A 32 12.44 -5.89 -13.88
CA TRP A 32 11.34 -5.47 -14.75
C TRP A 32 9.98 -5.59 -14.05
N PHE A 33 9.77 -6.63 -13.27
CA PHE A 33 8.55 -6.78 -12.48
C PHE A 33 8.42 -5.61 -11.48
N ILE A 34 9.47 -5.30 -10.70
CA ILE A 34 9.47 -4.17 -9.78
C ILE A 34 9.21 -2.85 -10.53
N PHE A 35 9.82 -2.66 -11.69
CA PHE A 35 9.59 -1.47 -12.51
C PHE A 35 8.12 -1.35 -12.94
N SER A 36 7.48 -2.45 -13.35
CA SER A 36 6.06 -2.43 -13.71
C SER A 36 5.16 -2.04 -12.54
N GLU A 37 5.47 -2.51 -11.32
CA GLU A 37 4.74 -2.15 -10.11
C GLU A 37 4.94 -0.68 -9.72
N VAL A 38 6.15 -0.15 -9.88
CA VAL A 38 6.43 1.28 -9.71
C VAL A 38 5.59 2.11 -10.68
N MET A 39 5.51 1.72 -11.96
CA MET A 39 4.69 2.42 -12.96
C MET A 39 3.20 2.30 -12.68
N PHE A 40 2.74 1.14 -12.14
CA PHE A 40 1.37 0.95 -11.71
C PHE A 40 0.98 1.95 -10.62
N PHE A 41 1.75 2.05 -9.53
CA PHE A 41 1.49 3.03 -8.48
C PHE A 41 1.69 4.47 -8.95
N PHE A 42 2.67 4.72 -9.81
CA PHE A 42 2.87 6.05 -10.41
C PHE A 42 1.61 6.54 -11.14
N ALA A 43 0.94 5.68 -11.88
CA ALA A 43 -0.32 6.03 -12.56
C ALA A 43 -1.41 6.47 -11.56
N PHE A 44 -1.56 5.77 -10.43
CA PHE A 44 -2.52 6.16 -9.38
C PHE A 44 -2.14 7.48 -8.69
N PHE A 45 -0.87 7.67 -8.36
CA PHE A 45 -0.42 8.94 -7.77
C PHE A 45 -0.54 10.10 -8.74
N PHE A 46 -0.28 9.88 -10.02
CA PHE A 46 -0.48 10.89 -11.05
C PHE A 46 -1.96 11.25 -11.20
N ALA A 47 -2.86 10.25 -11.21
CA ALA A 47 -4.30 10.47 -11.21
C ALA A 47 -4.75 11.28 -9.99
N LEU A 48 -4.26 10.94 -8.79
CA LEU A 48 -4.55 11.68 -7.56
C LEU A 48 -4.05 13.13 -7.65
N ALA A 49 -2.81 13.32 -8.13
CA ALA A 49 -2.25 14.68 -8.32
C ALA A 49 -3.07 15.48 -9.33
N TYR A 50 -3.49 14.86 -10.43
CA TYR A 50 -4.35 15.50 -11.44
C TYR A 50 -5.72 15.91 -10.86
N ILE A 51 -6.36 14.99 -10.13
CA ILE A 51 -7.65 15.25 -9.48
C ILE A 51 -7.53 16.42 -8.50
N ARG A 52 -6.54 16.38 -7.63
CA ARG A 52 -6.35 17.37 -6.57
C ARG A 52 -5.98 18.75 -7.10
N ASN A 53 -5.11 18.83 -8.11
CA ASN A 53 -4.54 20.12 -8.55
C ASN A 53 -5.27 20.71 -9.77
N PHE A 54 -6.05 19.92 -10.49
CA PHE A 54 -6.74 20.38 -11.70
C PHE A 54 -8.26 20.13 -11.65
N ALA A 55 -8.70 18.87 -11.52
CA ALA A 55 -10.10 18.53 -11.65
C ALA A 55 -10.97 19.15 -10.54
N VAL A 56 -10.57 19.08 -9.29
CA VAL A 56 -11.31 19.66 -8.15
C VAL A 56 -11.33 21.20 -8.23
N PRO A 57 -10.20 21.90 -8.45
CA PRO A 57 -10.20 23.35 -8.68
C PRO A 57 -11.09 23.80 -9.85
N TRP A 58 -11.07 23.09 -10.97
CA TRP A 58 -11.94 23.44 -12.12
C TRP A 58 -13.43 23.32 -11.79
N LEU A 59 -13.83 22.32 -11.00
CA LEU A 59 -15.19 22.20 -10.50
C LEU A 59 -15.57 23.34 -9.55
N GLY A 60 -14.60 23.85 -8.77
CA GLY A 60 -14.76 25.01 -7.89
C GLY A 60 -14.75 26.38 -8.59
N GLY A 61 -14.58 26.39 -9.91
CA GLY A 61 -14.57 27.67 -10.70
C GLY A 61 -13.19 28.26 -10.92
N GLU A 62 -12.12 27.56 -10.54
CA GLU A 62 -10.76 28.03 -10.74
C GLU A 62 -10.20 27.66 -12.12
N GLY A 63 -9.36 28.57 -12.69
CA GLY A 63 -8.61 28.31 -13.93
C GLY A 63 -9.46 28.37 -15.20
N GLU A 64 -8.86 27.98 -16.33
CA GLU A 64 -9.47 28.12 -17.68
C GLU A 64 -10.73 27.27 -17.89
N LYS A 65 -10.90 26.19 -17.11
CA LYS A 65 -12.06 25.28 -17.17
C LYS A 65 -13.07 25.53 -16.04
N GLY A 66 -12.99 26.69 -15.38
CA GLY A 66 -13.86 27.07 -14.28
C GLY A 66 -15.35 27.21 -14.64
N LEU A 67 -15.70 27.17 -15.94
CA LEU A 67 -17.09 27.08 -16.40
C LEU A 67 -17.86 25.87 -15.88
N ALA A 68 -17.15 24.80 -15.44
CA ALA A 68 -17.75 23.65 -14.80
C ALA A 68 -18.49 23.99 -13.50
N ASN A 69 -18.14 25.10 -12.82
CA ASN A 69 -18.85 25.59 -11.64
C ASN A 69 -20.29 26.08 -11.94
N MET A 70 -20.62 26.39 -13.18
CA MET A 70 -21.99 26.69 -13.57
C MET A 70 -22.96 25.53 -13.38
N LEU A 71 -22.44 24.28 -13.44
CA LEU A 71 -23.22 23.05 -13.19
C LEU A 71 -23.44 22.81 -11.70
N TRP A 72 -22.51 23.30 -10.88
CA TRP A 72 -22.48 23.06 -9.43
C TRP A 72 -22.28 24.39 -8.68
N PRO A 73 -23.23 25.29 -8.72
CA PRO A 73 -23.12 26.59 -8.06
C PRO A 73 -23.05 26.39 -6.54
N GLY A 74 -22.02 26.95 -5.91
CA GLY A 74 -21.78 26.82 -4.47
C GLY A 74 -20.84 25.65 -4.08
N PHE A 75 -20.29 24.90 -5.03
CA PHE A 75 -19.22 23.97 -4.74
C PHE A 75 -17.89 24.70 -4.52
N GLU A 76 -17.27 24.47 -3.36
CA GLU A 76 -15.96 25.01 -3.03
C GLU A 76 -14.89 23.91 -3.15
N ALA A 77 -13.83 24.20 -3.91
CA ALA A 77 -12.70 23.28 -4.07
C ALA A 77 -11.90 23.21 -2.76
N SER A 78 -11.92 22.04 -2.13
CA SER A 78 -11.14 21.76 -0.91
C SER A 78 -10.55 20.38 -0.97
N TRP A 79 -9.43 20.17 -0.28
CA TRP A 79 -8.86 18.84 -0.12
C TRP A 79 -8.45 18.60 1.34
N PRO A 80 -8.87 17.49 1.98
CA PRO A 80 -9.68 16.38 1.45
C PRO A 80 -11.10 16.81 1.07
N LEU A 81 -11.67 16.19 0.02
CA LEU A 81 -12.99 16.53 -0.49
C LEU A 81 -14.07 15.92 0.43
N MET A 82 -14.54 16.74 1.38
CA MET A 82 -15.59 16.35 2.34
C MET A 82 -16.99 16.57 1.79
N ILE A 83 -17.17 17.56 0.91
CA ILE A 83 -18.43 17.92 0.29
C ILE A 83 -18.31 17.68 -1.22
N THR A 84 -19.13 16.79 -1.75
CA THR A 84 -19.14 16.49 -3.18
C THR A 84 -20.02 17.50 -3.93
N PRO A 85 -19.81 17.74 -5.24
CA PRO A 85 -20.67 18.61 -6.04
C PRO A 85 -22.13 18.15 -6.06
N ASP A 86 -22.37 16.85 -6.20
CA ASP A 86 -23.71 16.24 -6.17
C ASP A 86 -23.84 15.34 -4.93
N GLN A 87 -24.31 15.95 -3.84
CA GLN A 87 -24.53 15.27 -2.57
C GLN A 87 -25.71 14.29 -2.60
N ALA A 88 -26.60 14.40 -3.58
CA ALA A 88 -27.73 13.46 -3.73
C ALA A 88 -27.25 12.10 -4.26
N VAL A 89 -26.19 12.10 -5.08
CA VAL A 89 -25.61 10.87 -5.65
C VAL A 89 -24.46 10.35 -4.81
N PHE A 90 -23.58 11.26 -4.37
CA PHE A 90 -22.38 10.92 -3.58
C PHE A 90 -22.35 11.78 -2.32
N ALA A 91 -22.80 11.22 -1.20
CA ALA A 91 -22.60 11.87 0.09
C ALA A 91 -21.10 11.81 0.47
N GLY A 92 -20.50 12.95 0.79
CA GLY A 92 -19.11 12.99 1.27
C GLY A 92 -18.93 12.25 2.59
N PRO A 93 -17.68 12.02 3.03
CA PRO A 93 -17.40 11.39 4.32
C PRO A 93 -17.82 12.30 5.48
N GLU A 94 -18.18 11.72 6.62
CA GLU A 94 -18.62 12.48 7.80
C GLU A 94 -17.44 13.20 8.49
N LYS A 95 -16.26 12.57 8.49
CA LYS A 95 -15.05 13.08 9.15
C LYS A 95 -13.81 12.85 8.28
N ASP A 96 -12.85 13.75 8.45
CA ASP A 96 -11.53 13.63 7.83
C ASP A 96 -10.58 12.74 8.66
N MET A 97 -9.86 11.85 7.99
CA MET A 97 -8.88 10.93 8.57
C MET A 97 -7.44 11.47 8.54
N SER A 98 -7.24 12.76 8.27
CA SER A 98 -5.89 13.33 8.13
C SER A 98 -5.14 13.40 9.47
N LEU A 99 -3.81 13.46 9.37
CA LEU A 99 -2.94 13.72 10.52
C LEU A 99 -3.27 15.05 11.20
N ALA A 100 -3.69 16.07 10.44
CA ALA A 100 -4.07 17.36 10.99
C ALA A 100 -5.30 17.24 11.91
N THR A 101 -6.29 16.47 11.53
CA THR A 101 -7.47 16.19 12.36
C THR A 101 -7.11 15.42 13.62
N ALA A 102 -6.24 14.42 13.52
CA ALA A 102 -5.74 13.67 14.68
C ALA A 102 -4.98 14.59 15.67
N TYR A 103 -4.14 15.49 15.16
CA TYR A 103 -3.41 16.46 16.00
C TYR A 103 -4.36 17.48 16.63
N ASN A 104 -5.32 18.01 15.90
CA ASN A 104 -6.28 19.00 16.39
C ASN A 104 -7.22 18.43 17.45
N SER A 105 -7.53 17.12 17.39
CA SER A 105 -8.43 16.46 18.34
C SER A 105 -7.78 16.10 19.67
N GLY A 106 -6.45 15.85 19.71
CA GLY A 106 -5.78 15.37 20.93
C GLY A 106 -4.31 15.72 21.05
N GLY A 107 -3.79 16.65 20.26
CA GLY A 107 -2.38 17.02 20.25
C GLY A 107 -1.47 15.83 19.95
N LEU A 108 -0.37 15.71 20.69
CA LEU A 108 0.55 14.57 20.57
C LEU A 108 -0.12 13.21 20.90
N GLY A 109 -1.08 13.20 21.85
CA GLY A 109 -1.85 11.99 22.18
C GLY A 109 -2.72 11.52 21.02
N GLY A 110 -3.36 12.44 20.29
CA GLY A 110 -4.11 12.15 19.08
C GLY A 110 -3.23 11.57 17.96
N VAL A 111 -2.03 12.13 17.78
CA VAL A 111 -1.05 11.61 16.80
C VAL A 111 -0.57 10.21 17.16
N LEU A 112 -0.29 9.95 18.45
CA LEU A 112 0.12 8.61 18.90
C LEU A 112 -0.99 7.57 18.81
N GLY A 113 -2.26 8.01 18.89
CA GLY A 113 -3.44 7.16 18.64
C GLY A 113 -3.75 6.94 17.16
N TRP A 114 -3.10 7.68 16.26
CA TRP A 114 -3.37 7.61 14.83
C TRP A 114 -2.76 6.35 14.19
N LEU A 115 -3.62 5.43 13.75
CA LEU A 115 -3.22 4.11 13.25
C LEU A 115 -2.21 4.15 12.09
N PRO A 116 -2.33 5.06 11.07
CA PRO A 116 -1.36 5.13 9.98
C PRO A 116 0.07 5.43 10.41
N LEU A 117 0.28 6.10 11.54
CA LEU A 117 1.62 6.31 12.09
C LEU A 117 2.27 4.98 12.47
N TRP A 118 1.55 4.12 13.18
CA TRP A 118 2.05 2.80 13.59
C TRP A 118 2.28 1.89 12.39
N ASN A 119 1.41 1.94 11.39
CA ASN A 119 1.61 1.23 10.13
C ASN A 119 2.93 1.63 9.46
N THR A 120 3.24 2.92 9.43
CA THR A 120 4.51 3.43 8.90
C THR A 120 5.70 2.92 9.72
N VAL A 121 5.61 2.95 11.06
CA VAL A 121 6.67 2.45 11.96
C VAL A 121 6.91 0.95 11.74
N PHE A 122 5.85 0.14 11.60
CA PHE A 122 5.99 -1.30 11.33
C PHE A 122 6.67 -1.57 10.01
N LEU A 123 6.33 -0.85 8.93
CA LEU A 123 6.97 -1.04 7.63
C LEU A 123 8.43 -0.60 7.62
N LEU A 124 8.77 0.55 8.21
CA LEU A 124 10.15 1.00 8.29
C LEU A 124 11.01 0.03 9.11
N THR A 125 10.48 -0.46 10.24
CA THR A 125 11.17 -1.44 11.07
C THR A 125 11.31 -2.78 10.32
N SER A 126 10.29 -3.23 9.60
CA SER A 126 10.34 -4.46 8.81
C SER A 126 11.37 -4.39 7.67
N SER A 127 11.54 -3.21 7.06
CA SER A 127 12.59 -2.96 6.06
C SER A 127 13.99 -3.14 6.64
N LEU A 128 14.23 -2.68 7.87
CA LEU A 128 15.49 -2.90 8.56
C LEU A 128 15.71 -4.39 8.90
N THR A 129 14.69 -5.05 9.40
CA THR A 129 14.80 -6.48 9.78
C THR A 129 15.01 -7.39 8.57
N VAL A 130 14.37 -7.14 7.43
CA VAL A 130 14.61 -7.91 6.19
C VAL A 130 16.00 -7.65 5.63
N HIS A 131 16.52 -6.43 5.76
CA HIS A 131 17.89 -6.13 5.35
C HIS A 131 18.92 -6.95 6.17
N ILE A 132 18.76 -7.02 7.49
CA ILE A 132 19.62 -7.83 8.36
C ILE A 132 19.49 -9.34 8.02
N ALA A 133 18.26 -9.81 7.73
CA ALA A 133 18.04 -11.17 7.26
C ALA A 133 18.81 -11.44 5.96
N HIS A 134 18.76 -10.53 4.99
CA HIS A 134 19.46 -10.66 3.72
C HIS A 134 20.99 -10.72 3.92
N LEU A 135 21.57 -9.89 4.80
CA LEU A 135 22.99 -9.95 5.13
C LEU A 135 23.35 -11.30 5.76
N ALA A 136 22.54 -11.79 6.71
CA ALA A 136 22.75 -13.09 7.33
C ALA A 136 22.68 -14.26 6.33
N LEU A 137 21.85 -14.15 5.30
CA LEU A 137 21.79 -15.12 4.20
C LEU A 137 23.09 -15.12 3.38
N LYS A 138 23.64 -13.94 3.07
CA LYS A 138 24.93 -13.80 2.37
C LYS A 138 26.09 -14.38 3.19
N GLU A 139 26.07 -14.23 4.51
CA GLU A 139 27.04 -14.80 5.44
C GLU A 139 26.87 -16.32 5.62
N GLY A 140 25.84 -16.93 5.06
CA GLY A 140 25.52 -18.36 5.22
C GLY A 140 24.94 -18.72 6.59
N ASN A 141 24.62 -17.74 7.44
CA ASN A 141 24.09 -17.95 8.77
C ASN A 141 22.57 -18.14 8.74
N ARG A 142 22.12 -19.37 8.48
CA ARG A 142 20.69 -19.71 8.37
C ARG A 142 19.88 -19.42 9.63
N ARG A 143 20.48 -19.63 10.83
CA ARG A 143 19.76 -19.37 12.09
C ARG A 143 19.42 -17.90 12.25
N LYS A 144 20.39 -17.02 12.03
CA LYS A 144 20.22 -15.57 12.07
C LYS A 144 19.20 -15.12 11.00
N PHE A 145 19.32 -15.64 9.78
CA PHE A 145 18.36 -15.39 8.69
C PHE A 145 16.92 -15.72 9.09
N ASN A 146 16.66 -16.93 9.62
CA ASN A 146 15.32 -17.38 9.98
C ASN A 146 14.70 -16.53 11.08
N ILE A 147 15.49 -16.11 12.09
CA ILE A 147 15.00 -15.25 13.17
C ILE A 147 14.60 -13.88 12.64
N TRP A 148 15.48 -13.22 11.88
CA TRP A 148 15.20 -11.87 11.37
C TRP A 148 14.10 -11.87 10.31
N LEU A 149 14.03 -12.90 9.46
CA LEU A 149 12.92 -13.05 8.52
C LEU A 149 11.60 -13.32 9.25
N GLY A 150 11.62 -14.10 10.32
CA GLY A 150 10.43 -14.29 11.17
C GLY A 150 9.95 -13.00 11.81
N MET A 151 10.85 -12.15 12.31
CA MET A 151 10.49 -10.82 12.82
C MET A 151 9.89 -9.93 11.72
N THR A 152 10.46 -9.94 10.52
CA THR A 152 9.92 -9.21 9.37
C THR A 152 8.48 -9.64 9.08
N LEU A 153 8.20 -10.93 9.09
CA LEU A 153 6.85 -11.47 8.86
C LEU A 153 5.86 -11.06 9.93
N ILE A 154 6.25 -11.10 11.20
CA ILE A 154 5.39 -10.64 12.31
C ILE A 154 5.00 -9.17 12.08
N LEU A 155 5.98 -8.30 11.78
CA LEU A 155 5.71 -6.88 11.50
C LEU A 155 4.84 -6.67 10.26
N GLY A 156 5.05 -7.47 9.20
CA GLY A 156 4.23 -7.42 7.99
C GLY A 156 2.77 -7.83 8.23
N TYR A 157 2.54 -8.89 9.01
CA TYR A 157 1.17 -9.31 9.38
C TYR A 157 0.51 -8.34 10.36
N LEU A 158 1.27 -7.73 11.29
CA LEU A 158 0.77 -6.65 12.15
C LEU A 158 0.32 -5.44 11.32
N PHE A 159 1.09 -5.06 10.29
CA PHE A 159 0.67 -4.02 9.36
C PHE A 159 -0.66 -4.33 8.70
N VAL A 160 -0.83 -5.54 8.15
CA VAL A 160 -2.08 -5.96 7.48
C VAL A 160 -3.25 -5.95 8.47
N PHE A 161 -3.03 -6.39 9.70
CA PHE A 161 -4.04 -6.37 10.75
C PHE A 161 -4.48 -4.93 11.10
N VAL A 162 -3.52 -4.04 11.33
CA VAL A 162 -3.80 -2.62 11.62
C VAL A 162 -4.47 -1.92 10.43
N GLN A 163 -4.06 -2.23 9.20
CA GLN A 163 -4.76 -1.75 7.98
C GLN A 163 -6.22 -2.20 7.94
N GLY A 164 -6.50 -3.42 8.38
CA GLY A 164 -7.89 -3.90 8.51
C GLY A 164 -8.69 -3.12 9.55
N LEU A 165 -8.08 -2.80 10.70
CA LEU A 165 -8.70 -1.94 11.72
C LEU A 165 -8.94 -0.51 11.19
N GLU A 166 -7.98 0.05 10.47
CA GLU A 166 -8.12 1.37 9.83
C GLU A 166 -9.28 1.42 8.85
N TYR A 167 -9.46 0.36 8.05
CA TYR A 167 -10.61 0.24 7.16
C TYR A 167 -11.92 0.10 7.91
N TYR A 168 -11.94 -0.66 8.99
CA TYR A 168 -13.11 -0.76 9.85
C TYR A 168 -13.50 0.59 10.44
N GLU A 169 -12.54 1.35 10.96
CA GLU A 169 -12.76 2.72 11.46
C GLU A 169 -13.25 3.66 10.36
N ALA A 170 -12.64 3.58 9.16
CA ALA A 170 -13.05 4.37 8.00
C ALA A 170 -14.53 4.18 7.68
N TYR A 171 -15.00 2.93 7.64
CA TYR A 171 -16.40 2.61 7.36
C TYR A 171 -17.34 2.92 8.52
N ALA A 172 -16.97 2.56 9.77
CA ALA A 172 -17.88 2.61 10.91
C ALA A 172 -17.93 3.98 11.60
N HIS A 173 -16.82 4.75 11.60
CA HIS A 173 -16.69 5.97 12.40
C HIS A 173 -16.45 7.24 11.59
N TYR A 174 -15.98 7.11 10.35
CA TYR A 174 -15.69 8.25 9.47
C TYR A 174 -16.67 8.35 8.30
N GLY A 175 -17.54 7.36 8.11
CA GLY A 175 -18.45 7.30 6.98
C GLY A 175 -17.72 7.28 5.63
N LEU A 176 -16.41 6.95 5.63
CA LEU A 176 -15.62 6.92 4.41
C LEU A 176 -15.79 5.56 3.71
N THR A 177 -16.40 5.60 2.53
CA THR A 177 -16.67 4.40 1.71
C THR A 177 -16.23 4.65 0.28
N LEU A 178 -16.29 3.63 -0.57
CA LEU A 178 -16.06 3.79 -2.02
C LEU A 178 -17.08 4.74 -2.68
N ASN A 179 -18.26 4.91 -2.06
CA ASN A 179 -19.33 5.75 -2.58
C ASN A 179 -19.31 7.19 -2.04
N THR A 180 -18.32 7.56 -1.23
CA THR A 180 -18.18 8.92 -0.68
C THR A 180 -17.48 9.90 -1.62
N GLY A 181 -17.54 9.64 -2.92
CA GLY A 181 -16.92 10.47 -3.94
C GLY A 181 -15.45 10.17 -4.18
N ILE A 182 -14.76 11.12 -4.81
CA ILE A 182 -13.39 10.90 -5.32
C ILE A 182 -12.37 10.71 -4.19
N TYR A 183 -12.58 11.32 -3.02
CA TYR A 183 -11.69 11.15 -1.88
C TYR A 183 -11.71 9.70 -1.36
N GLY A 184 -12.89 9.14 -1.12
CA GLY A 184 -13.03 7.75 -0.68
C GLY A 184 -12.53 6.77 -1.73
N THR A 185 -12.89 6.97 -3.00
CA THR A 185 -12.45 6.10 -4.09
C THR A 185 -10.92 6.09 -4.22
N THR A 186 -10.27 7.24 -4.25
CA THR A 186 -8.80 7.32 -4.36
C THR A 186 -8.10 6.76 -3.13
N PHE A 187 -8.63 6.99 -1.94
CA PHE A 187 -8.11 6.41 -0.70
C PHE A 187 -8.11 4.87 -0.75
N PHE A 188 -9.28 4.26 -0.99
CA PHE A 188 -9.38 2.80 -1.00
C PHE A 188 -8.67 2.14 -2.18
N MET A 189 -8.61 2.77 -3.34
CA MET A 189 -7.87 2.22 -4.48
C MET A 189 -6.37 2.20 -4.20
N LEU A 190 -5.78 3.33 -3.76
CA LEU A 190 -4.35 3.40 -3.46
C LEU A 190 -3.95 2.47 -2.31
N THR A 191 -4.62 2.60 -1.16
CA THR A 191 -4.27 1.84 0.05
C THR A 191 -4.66 0.38 -0.08
N GLY A 192 -5.73 0.04 -0.80
CA GLY A 192 -6.18 -1.32 -1.05
C GLY A 192 -5.21 -2.10 -1.93
N PHE A 193 -4.76 -1.53 -3.05
CA PHE A 193 -3.73 -2.15 -3.88
C PHE A 193 -2.41 -2.28 -3.13
N HIS A 194 -2.01 -1.26 -2.35
CA HIS A 194 -0.84 -1.36 -1.49
C HIS A 194 -0.98 -2.50 -0.46
N GLY A 195 -2.09 -2.58 0.25
CA GLY A 195 -2.36 -3.66 1.19
C GLY A 195 -2.34 -5.04 0.54
N PHE A 196 -2.89 -5.18 -0.65
CA PHE A 196 -2.81 -6.41 -1.44
C PHE A 196 -1.36 -6.81 -1.75
N HIS A 197 -0.51 -5.85 -2.17
CA HIS A 197 0.92 -6.10 -2.42
C HIS A 197 1.66 -6.52 -1.14
N VAL A 198 1.35 -5.89 0.00
CA VAL A 198 1.94 -6.28 1.29
C VAL A 198 1.53 -7.71 1.67
N CYS A 199 0.26 -8.08 1.46
CA CYS A 199 -0.20 -9.45 1.69
C CYS A 199 0.53 -10.47 0.81
N LEU A 200 0.66 -10.19 -0.49
CA LEU A 200 1.39 -11.07 -1.41
C LEU A 200 2.87 -11.19 -1.01
N GLY A 201 3.51 -10.07 -0.68
CA GLY A 201 4.89 -10.06 -0.20
C GLY A 201 5.06 -10.89 1.08
N ALA A 202 4.17 -10.75 2.05
CA ALA A 202 4.18 -11.54 3.27
C ALA A 202 4.01 -13.04 3.00
N ILE A 203 3.14 -13.44 2.07
CA ILE A 203 2.96 -14.83 1.66
C ILE A 203 4.24 -15.39 1.03
N ILE A 204 4.87 -14.64 0.11
CA ILE A 204 6.12 -15.05 -0.55
C ILE A 204 7.23 -15.23 0.49
N LEU A 205 7.42 -14.27 1.40
CA LEU A 205 8.42 -14.35 2.46
C LEU A 205 8.13 -15.50 3.45
N THR A 206 6.86 -15.80 3.72
CA THR A 206 6.45 -16.95 4.53
C THR A 206 6.88 -18.27 3.88
N ILE A 207 6.65 -18.42 2.57
CA ILE A 207 7.11 -19.60 1.83
C ILE A 207 8.63 -19.70 1.88
N MET A 208 9.35 -18.58 1.75
CA MET A 208 10.82 -18.56 1.84
C MET A 208 11.31 -18.98 3.23
N LEU A 209 10.65 -18.52 4.31
CA LEU A 209 10.97 -18.94 5.67
C LEU A 209 10.79 -20.46 5.85
N PHE A 210 9.65 -21.01 5.41
CA PHE A 210 9.40 -22.45 5.49
C PHE A 210 10.42 -23.27 4.68
N ARG A 211 10.83 -22.78 3.51
CA ARG A 211 11.88 -23.44 2.72
C ARG A 211 13.23 -23.42 3.46
N SER A 212 13.60 -22.29 4.02
CA SER A 212 14.84 -22.17 4.79
C SER A 212 14.85 -23.07 6.02
N LEU A 213 13.71 -23.20 6.71
CA LEU A 213 13.58 -24.14 7.86
C LEU A 213 13.72 -25.60 7.45
N LYS A 214 13.33 -25.97 6.21
CA LYS A 214 13.52 -27.31 5.65
C LYS A 214 14.92 -27.56 5.07
N GLY A 215 15.82 -26.56 5.14
CA GLY A 215 17.20 -26.72 4.67
C GLY A 215 17.40 -26.45 3.16
N HIS A 216 16.40 -25.92 2.48
CA HIS A 216 16.48 -25.56 1.06
C HIS A 216 17.11 -24.20 0.83
#